data_9d770b3182b800eedfe28a70e3394412
#
_entry.id   9d770b3182b800eedfe28a70e3394412
#
_cell.length_a   1.000
_cell.length_b   1.000
_cell.length_c   1.000
_cell.angle_alpha   90.00
_cell.angle_beta   90.00
_cell.angle_gamma   90.00
#
_symmetry.space_group_name_H-M   'P 1'
#
loop_
_entity.id
_entity.type
_entity.pdbx_description
1 polymer ?
#
loop_
_entity_poly.entity_id
_entity_poly.type
_entity_poly.pdbx_seq_one_letter_code
_entity_poly.pdbx_strand_id
1 'polypeptide(L)'
;GMNKCTTFQRTQEVAEHVRVSAIRAGADIQAELPNDAPEVITGVNVVVGQGVSAGGPEGGSAAGGATLANVVVQLTDPTKRDWDAKKFEAAWRKKIGDVASVNKLNVSAELIGAGDPISIELSLPEGQDITPVVTELRAGLRDISGVFAIQDDNSAGRIEYRLALREEARLYGVTLSDLATQTRAGFFGIEATSVQRGADNVAVMVRYPAHQRDSLSDLLSTWIATPSGDQIPLSVVAYIEEGLSPTQILRRNGRQVTTVISDLDTN
;
A
#
# COMPACT_ATOMS: atom_id res chain seq x y z
N GLY A 1 1.18 -4.90 3.37
CA GLY A 1 1.12 -3.45 3.22
C GLY A 1 0.65 -2.77 4.49
N MET A 2 1.11 -1.58 4.74
CA MET A 2 0.81 -0.79 5.95
C MET A 2 -0.47 0.02 5.80
N ASN A 3 -1.05 0.47 6.91
CA ASN A 3 -2.22 1.35 6.91
C ASN A 3 -1.90 2.69 6.23
N LYS A 4 -2.90 3.34 5.65
CA LYS A 4 -2.80 4.43 4.67
C LYS A 4 -2.23 5.75 5.18
N CYS A 5 -2.25 5.94 6.50
CA CYS A 5 -1.62 7.09 7.17
C CYS A 5 -0.21 6.78 7.68
N THR A 6 0.35 5.63 7.26
CA THR A 6 1.65 5.19 7.76
C THR A 6 2.77 5.89 7.01
N THR A 7 3.68 6.49 7.75
CA THR A 7 4.90 7.10 7.21
C THR A 7 5.91 6.04 6.79
N PHE A 8 6.85 6.41 5.91
CA PHE A 8 7.97 5.54 5.54
C PHE A 8 8.73 5.02 6.76
N GLN A 9 8.93 5.87 7.77
CA GLN A 9 9.59 5.51 9.03
C GLN A 9 8.85 4.38 9.75
N ARG A 10 7.52 4.44 9.83
CA ARG A 10 6.73 3.37 10.45
C ARG A 10 6.80 2.07 9.66
N THR A 11 6.84 2.15 8.34
CA THR A 11 7.05 0.97 7.48
C THR A 11 8.40 0.32 7.76
N GLN A 12 9.43 1.14 7.95
CA GLN A 12 10.77 0.68 8.30
C GLN A 12 10.81 0.00 9.68
N GLU A 13 10.15 0.57 10.69
CA GLU A 13 10.04 -0.03 12.03
C GLU A 13 9.36 -1.42 11.98
N VAL A 14 8.30 -1.54 11.20
CA VAL A 14 7.60 -2.82 11.03
C VAL A 14 8.46 -3.82 10.28
N ALA A 15 9.13 -3.41 9.21
CA ALA A 15 10.04 -4.27 8.47
C ALA A 15 11.18 -4.79 9.38
N GLU A 16 11.70 -3.94 10.25
CA GLU A 16 12.71 -4.32 11.24
C GLU A 16 12.13 -5.28 12.29
N HIS A 17 10.91 -5.08 12.78
CA HIS A 17 10.24 -6.03 13.65
C HIS A 17 10.10 -7.41 13.00
N VAL A 18 9.69 -7.46 11.73
CA VAL A 18 9.56 -8.70 10.95
C VAL A 18 10.92 -9.37 10.77
N ARG A 19 11.98 -8.61 10.48
CA ARG A 19 13.36 -9.09 10.37
C ARG A 19 13.85 -9.72 11.69
N VAL A 20 13.69 -9.01 12.79
CA VAL A 20 14.11 -9.51 14.12
C VAL A 20 13.32 -10.76 14.51
N SER A 21 12.05 -10.82 14.17
CA SER A 21 11.20 -12.01 14.39
C SER A 21 11.71 -13.23 13.60
N ALA A 22 12.21 -13.03 12.37
CA ALA A 22 12.83 -14.10 11.57
C ALA A 22 14.09 -14.65 12.26
N ILE A 23 14.97 -13.76 12.71
CA ILE A 23 16.19 -14.17 13.41
C ILE A 23 15.89 -14.96 14.68
N ARG A 24 14.87 -14.52 15.45
CA ARG A 24 14.43 -15.24 16.65
C ARG A 24 13.84 -16.63 16.31
N ALA A 25 13.05 -16.71 15.26
CA ALA A 25 12.51 -17.99 14.79
C ALA A 25 13.61 -18.95 14.35
N GLY A 26 14.61 -18.42 13.65
CA GLY A 26 15.80 -19.22 13.26
C GLY A 26 16.61 -19.70 14.46
N ALA A 27 16.79 -18.84 15.47
CA ALA A 27 17.49 -19.21 16.69
C ALA A 27 16.75 -20.30 17.51
N ASP A 28 15.41 -20.23 17.57
CA ASP A 28 14.60 -21.26 18.23
C ASP A 28 14.79 -22.62 17.53
N ILE A 29 14.72 -22.64 16.19
CA ILE A 29 14.91 -23.87 15.42
C ILE A 29 16.35 -24.37 15.57
N GLN A 30 17.34 -23.47 15.53
CA GLN A 30 18.75 -23.84 15.72
C GLN A 30 18.98 -24.51 17.07
N ALA A 31 18.31 -24.04 18.13
CA ALA A 31 18.42 -24.64 19.46
C ALA A 31 17.83 -26.07 19.56
N GLU A 32 16.97 -26.47 18.64
CA GLU A 32 16.40 -27.81 18.55
C GLU A 32 17.31 -28.78 17.73
N LEU A 33 18.29 -28.23 17.01
CA LEU A 33 19.15 -29.01 16.13
C LEU A 33 20.44 -29.44 16.85
N PRO A 34 21.13 -30.49 16.38
CA PRO A 34 22.45 -30.86 16.86
C PRO A 34 23.47 -29.71 16.75
N ASN A 35 24.47 -29.69 17.63
CA ASN A 35 25.48 -28.63 17.69
C ASN A 35 26.34 -28.49 16.42
N ASP A 36 26.41 -29.52 15.61
CA ASP A 36 27.12 -29.58 14.34
C ASP A 36 26.22 -29.27 13.12
N ALA A 37 24.93 -29.01 13.36
CA ALA A 37 23.99 -28.64 12.30
C ALA A 37 24.35 -27.30 11.68
N PRO A 38 24.17 -27.14 10.36
CA PRO A 38 24.40 -25.88 9.69
C PRO A 38 23.46 -24.78 10.21
N GLU A 39 23.88 -23.53 10.08
CA GLU A 39 23.06 -22.38 10.47
C GLU A 39 21.71 -22.39 9.75
N VAL A 40 20.63 -22.16 10.47
CA VAL A 40 19.26 -22.16 9.91
C VAL A 40 19.07 -21.02 8.90
N ILE A 41 19.60 -19.83 9.23
CA ILE A 41 19.52 -18.63 8.40
C ILE A 41 20.90 -18.28 7.86
N THR A 42 21.04 -18.20 6.55
CA THR A 42 22.28 -17.81 5.87
C THR A 42 22.29 -16.34 5.47
N GLY A 43 21.13 -15.68 5.40
CA GLY A 43 21.03 -14.27 5.07
C GLY A 43 19.64 -13.71 5.31
N VAL A 44 19.57 -12.41 5.58
CA VAL A 44 18.31 -11.66 5.68
C VAL A 44 18.46 -10.36 4.91
N ASN A 45 17.56 -10.12 3.97
CA ASN A 45 17.50 -8.89 3.19
C ASN A 45 16.18 -8.16 3.46
N VAL A 46 16.25 -6.84 3.66
CA VAL A 46 15.09 -5.98 3.90
C VAL A 46 15.05 -4.89 2.84
N VAL A 47 13.94 -4.81 2.14
CA VAL A 47 13.69 -3.75 1.15
C VAL A 47 12.44 -2.98 1.57
N VAL A 48 12.58 -1.67 1.77
CA VAL A 48 11.47 -0.77 2.11
C VAL A 48 11.19 0.15 0.93
N GLY A 49 9.92 0.37 0.62
CA GLY A 49 9.49 1.18 -0.51
C GLY A 49 9.25 0.38 -1.80
N GLN A 50 9.51 -0.92 -1.78
CA GLN A 50 9.24 -1.81 -2.92
C GLN A 50 8.53 -3.08 -2.45
N GLY A 51 7.50 -3.48 -3.18
CA GLY A 51 6.85 -4.78 -3.03
C GLY A 51 7.48 -5.78 -4.02
N VAL A 52 7.63 -7.04 -3.62
CA VAL A 52 7.91 -8.11 -4.59
C VAL A 52 6.61 -8.48 -5.27
N SER A 53 6.62 -8.46 -6.59
CA SER A 53 5.56 -9.10 -7.36
C SER A 53 5.78 -10.62 -7.26
N ALA A 54 4.80 -11.32 -6.78
CA ALA A 54 4.77 -12.80 -6.75
C ALA A 54 4.54 -13.41 -8.15
N GLY A 55 4.73 -12.64 -9.20
CA GLY A 55 4.72 -13.12 -10.59
C GLY A 55 6.11 -13.59 -10.99
N GLY A 56 6.20 -14.79 -11.56
CA GLY A 56 7.44 -15.38 -12.10
C GLY A 56 8.17 -14.49 -13.13
N PRO A 57 9.10 -15.03 -13.94
CA PRO A 57 10.03 -14.26 -14.80
C PRO A 57 9.38 -13.32 -15.82
N GLU A 58 8.07 -13.34 -15.99
CA GLU A 58 7.29 -12.38 -16.77
C GLU A 58 6.77 -11.19 -15.93
N GLY A 59 7.49 -10.87 -14.87
CA GLY A 59 7.39 -9.85 -13.87
C GLY A 59 6.40 -8.71 -14.12
N GLY A 60 5.33 -8.72 -13.36
CA GLY A 60 4.59 -7.50 -13.09
C GLY A 60 5.51 -6.49 -12.40
N SER A 61 5.40 -5.23 -12.75
CA SER A 61 6.17 -4.14 -12.13
C SER A 61 6.10 -4.23 -10.62
N ALA A 62 7.25 -4.28 -9.95
CA ALA A 62 7.30 -4.19 -8.51
C ALA A 62 6.53 -2.93 -8.07
N ALA A 63 5.44 -3.10 -7.34
CA ALA A 63 4.69 -1.97 -6.83
C ALA A 63 5.60 -1.18 -5.89
N GLY A 64 5.88 0.07 -6.24
CA GLY A 64 6.63 0.99 -5.38
C GLY A 64 5.70 1.76 -4.45
N GLY A 65 6.13 2.03 -3.23
CA GLY A 65 5.38 2.88 -2.30
C GLY A 65 5.91 2.87 -0.89
N ALA A 66 5.87 4.02 -0.25
CA ALA A 66 6.39 4.22 1.11
C ALA A 66 5.75 3.28 2.18
N THR A 67 4.62 2.66 1.86
CA THR A 67 3.87 1.76 2.74
C THR A 67 4.11 0.27 2.46
N LEU A 68 5.09 -0.02 1.60
CA LEU A 68 5.45 -1.40 1.23
C LEU A 68 6.82 -1.75 1.80
N ALA A 69 6.94 -2.95 2.30
CA ALA A 69 8.24 -3.52 2.68
C ALA A 69 8.25 -5.01 2.38
N ASN A 70 9.44 -5.52 2.15
CA ASN A 70 9.70 -6.92 1.90
C ASN A 70 10.90 -7.39 2.72
N VAL A 71 10.76 -8.53 3.38
CA VAL A 71 11.82 -9.18 4.15
C VAL A 71 12.02 -10.57 3.55
N VAL A 72 13.20 -10.77 2.97
CA VAL A 72 13.58 -12.05 2.37
C VAL A 72 14.59 -12.73 3.29
N VAL A 73 14.27 -13.93 3.73
CA VAL A 73 15.13 -14.75 4.56
C VAL A 73 15.69 -15.89 3.73
N GLN A 74 17.00 -15.97 3.68
CA GLN A 74 17.72 -17.06 3.06
C GLN A 74 17.97 -18.16 4.08
N LEU A 75 17.41 -19.33 3.83
CA LEU A 75 17.62 -20.52 4.66
C LEU A 75 18.74 -21.37 4.08
N THR A 76 19.33 -22.22 4.92
CA THR A 76 20.27 -23.22 4.47
C THR A 76 19.68 -24.11 3.39
N ASP A 77 20.53 -24.51 2.44
CA ASP A 77 20.15 -25.36 1.31
C ASP A 77 19.32 -26.59 1.76
N PRO A 78 18.20 -26.91 1.09
CA PRO A 78 17.36 -28.05 1.43
C PRO A 78 18.10 -29.38 1.47
N THR A 79 19.17 -29.52 0.71
CA THR A 79 19.99 -30.76 0.69
C THR A 79 20.89 -30.91 1.91
N LYS A 80 21.06 -29.85 2.70
CA LYS A 80 21.93 -29.81 3.90
C LYS A 80 21.14 -29.72 5.20
N ARG A 81 19.82 -29.86 5.14
CA ARG A 81 18.95 -29.79 6.31
C ARG A 81 17.86 -30.85 6.24
N ASP A 82 17.45 -31.34 7.39
CA ASP A 82 16.42 -32.38 7.60
C ASP A 82 15.09 -31.80 8.09
N TRP A 83 14.93 -30.49 8.07
CA TRP A 83 13.70 -29.80 8.42
C TRP A 83 13.14 -29.01 7.22
N ASP A 84 11.81 -28.89 7.18
CA ASP A 84 11.11 -28.20 6.10
C ASP A 84 11.09 -26.68 6.32
N ALA A 85 11.15 -25.93 5.23
CA ALA A 85 10.98 -24.48 5.24
C ALA A 85 9.62 -24.05 5.80
N LYS A 86 8.59 -24.87 5.70
CA LYS A 86 7.28 -24.64 6.33
C LYS A 86 7.37 -24.62 7.87
N LYS A 87 8.27 -25.39 8.47
CA LYS A 87 8.53 -25.32 9.93
C LYS A 87 9.06 -23.93 10.30
N PHE A 88 9.97 -23.38 9.51
CA PHE A 88 10.48 -22.03 9.72
C PHE A 88 9.40 -20.98 9.51
N GLU A 89 8.60 -21.10 8.45
CA GLU A 89 7.48 -20.19 8.17
C GLU A 89 6.50 -20.12 9.35
N ALA A 90 6.08 -21.27 9.88
CA ALA A 90 5.15 -21.35 11.00
C ALA A 90 5.75 -20.72 12.28
N ALA A 91 7.03 -20.98 12.58
CA ALA A 91 7.75 -20.37 13.69
C ALA A 91 7.89 -18.86 13.52
N TRP A 92 8.23 -18.40 12.32
CA TRP A 92 8.36 -17.00 12.01
C TRP A 92 7.03 -16.26 12.13
N ARG A 93 5.96 -16.79 11.53
CA ARG A 93 4.60 -16.24 11.64
C ARG A 93 4.16 -16.09 13.10
N LYS A 94 4.44 -17.10 13.93
CA LYS A 94 4.17 -17.06 15.38
C LYS A 94 4.95 -15.95 16.11
N LYS A 95 6.22 -15.74 15.73
CA LYS A 95 7.08 -14.69 16.33
C LYS A 95 6.72 -13.27 15.88
N ILE A 96 6.20 -13.11 14.67
CA ILE A 96 5.71 -11.80 14.20
C ILE A 96 4.50 -11.38 15.01
N GLY A 97 3.56 -12.28 15.27
CA GLY A 97 2.31 -11.98 15.98
C GLY A 97 1.44 -10.95 15.25
N ASP A 98 0.53 -10.34 15.99
CA ASP A 98 -0.31 -9.26 15.47
C ASP A 98 0.47 -7.95 15.42
N VAL A 99 0.56 -7.36 14.23
CA VAL A 99 1.26 -6.10 14.01
C VAL A 99 0.24 -5.00 13.70
N ALA A 100 0.09 -4.07 14.63
CA ALA A 100 -0.78 -2.91 14.44
C ALA A 100 -0.36 -2.10 13.20
N SER A 101 -1.34 -1.57 12.48
CA SER A 101 -1.15 -0.76 11.27
C SER A 101 -0.71 -1.53 10.01
N VAL A 102 -0.67 -2.85 10.04
CA VAL A 102 -0.41 -3.69 8.87
C VAL A 102 -1.73 -4.19 8.29
N ASN A 103 -2.04 -3.79 7.06
CA ASN A 103 -3.26 -4.24 6.39
C ASN A 103 -3.10 -5.62 5.74
N LYS A 104 -1.89 -5.91 5.26
CA LYS A 104 -1.59 -7.17 4.58
C LYS A 104 -0.17 -7.62 4.95
N LEU A 105 -0.07 -8.77 5.59
CA LEU A 105 1.17 -9.46 5.86
C LEU A 105 1.09 -10.83 5.21
N ASN A 106 1.98 -11.09 4.27
CA ASN A 106 2.16 -12.42 3.69
C ASN A 106 3.52 -12.97 4.13
N VAL A 107 3.52 -14.18 4.67
CA VAL A 107 4.73 -14.93 5.05
C VAL A 107 4.67 -16.24 4.29
N SER A 108 5.64 -16.49 3.43
CA SER A 108 5.69 -17.71 2.61
C SER A 108 7.11 -18.24 2.55
N ALA A 109 7.27 -19.53 2.71
CA ALA A 109 8.54 -20.24 2.54
C ALA A 109 8.90 -20.49 1.07
N GLU A 110 7.98 -20.26 0.16
CA GLU A 110 8.17 -20.48 -1.28
C GLU A 110 8.25 -19.14 -2.02
N LEU A 111 9.41 -18.86 -2.63
CA LEU A 111 9.60 -17.69 -3.50
C LEU A 111 8.92 -17.83 -4.87
N ILE A 112 8.74 -19.07 -5.31
CA ILE A 112 8.12 -19.45 -6.58
C ILE A 112 7.13 -20.56 -6.24
N GLY A 113 6.02 -20.20 -5.63
CA GLY A 113 4.92 -21.14 -5.34
C GLY A 113 4.04 -21.37 -6.57
N ALA A 114 3.31 -22.46 -6.57
CA ALA A 114 2.29 -22.79 -7.60
C ALA A 114 1.10 -21.81 -7.62
N GLY A 115 1.21 -20.65 -6.97
CA GLY A 115 0.14 -19.69 -6.74
C GLY A 115 -0.57 -19.93 -5.40
N ASP A 116 -1.52 -19.07 -5.09
CA ASP A 116 -2.34 -19.24 -3.89
C ASP A 116 -3.23 -20.49 -4.07
N PRO A 117 -3.36 -21.38 -3.05
CA PRO A 117 -4.15 -22.61 -3.15
C PRO A 117 -5.59 -22.35 -3.57
N ILE A 118 -6.15 -21.23 -3.12
CA ILE A 118 -7.45 -20.74 -3.56
C ILE A 118 -7.27 -19.32 -4.10
N SER A 119 -7.62 -19.13 -5.36
CA SER A 119 -7.61 -17.83 -6.02
C SER A 119 -8.89 -17.67 -6.84
N ILE A 120 -9.77 -16.77 -6.43
CA ILE A 120 -11.06 -16.55 -7.05
C ILE A 120 -11.09 -15.13 -7.61
N GLU A 121 -11.22 -15.02 -8.94
CA GLU A 121 -11.41 -13.75 -9.62
C GLU A 121 -12.89 -13.43 -9.75
N LEU A 122 -13.27 -12.25 -9.28
CA LEU A 122 -14.61 -11.69 -9.40
C LEU A 122 -14.60 -10.55 -10.41
N SER A 123 -15.61 -10.49 -11.24
CA SER A 123 -15.80 -9.39 -12.18
C SER A 123 -17.29 -9.03 -12.26
N LEU A 124 -17.58 -7.74 -12.15
CA LEU A 124 -18.92 -7.20 -12.34
C LEU A 124 -18.97 -6.29 -13.56
N PRO A 125 -20.17 -6.06 -14.12
CA PRO A 125 -20.38 -4.99 -15.10
C PRO A 125 -19.91 -3.63 -14.57
N GLU A 126 -19.50 -2.77 -15.50
CA GLU A 126 -19.01 -1.43 -15.16
C GLU A 126 -20.07 -0.63 -14.40
N GLY A 127 -19.63 0.07 -13.34
CA GLY A 127 -20.51 0.89 -12.49
C GLY A 127 -21.18 0.15 -11.33
N GLN A 128 -20.98 -1.16 -11.18
CA GLN A 128 -21.49 -1.90 -10.03
C GLN A 128 -20.42 -2.00 -8.93
N ASP A 129 -20.88 -1.88 -7.66
CA ASP A 129 -20.00 -2.06 -6.50
C ASP A 129 -19.78 -3.55 -6.23
N ILE A 130 -18.52 -3.97 -6.29
CA ILE A 130 -18.11 -5.36 -6.04
C ILE A 130 -18.00 -5.69 -4.55
N THR A 131 -17.95 -4.68 -3.69
CA THR A 131 -17.69 -4.84 -2.24
C THR A 131 -18.66 -5.79 -1.54
N PRO A 132 -19.98 -5.77 -1.79
CA PRO A 132 -20.90 -6.72 -1.17
C PRO A 132 -20.57 -8.17 -1.54
N VAL A 133 -20.27 -8.42 -2.82
CA VAL A 133 -19.97 -9.76 -3.33
C VAL A 133 -18.68 -10.31 -2.72
N VAL A 134 -17.63 -9.47 -2.62
CA VAL A 134 -16.37 -9.83 -1.95
C VAL A 134 -16.61 -10.14 -0.48
N THR A 135 -17.45 -9.37 0.19
CA THR A 135 -17.76 -9.57 1.61
C THR A 135 -18.47 -10.90 1.85
N GLU A 136 -19.44 -11.22 1.01
CA GLU A 136 -20.20 -12.49 1.07
C GLU A 136 -19.27 -13.68 0.77
N LEU A 137 -18.46 -13.60 -0.28
CA LEU A 137 -17.47 -14.64 -0.61
C LEU A 137 -16.50 -14.89 0.55
N ARG A 138 -15.97 -13.83 1.17
CA ARG A 138 -15.08 -13.95 2.33
C ARG A 138 -15.77 -14.58 3.53
N ALA A 139 -17.04 -14.29 3.75
CA ALA A 139 -17.82 -14.94 4.80
C ALA A 139 -17.95 -16.43 4.52
N GLY A 140 -18.35 -16.81 3.30
CA GLY A 140 -18.46 -18.22 2.91
C GLY A 140 -17.13 -18.97 2.99
N LEU A 141 -16.02 -18.35 2.61
CA LEU A 141 -14.70 -18.99 2.72
C LEU A 141 -14.27 -19.22 4.18
N ARG A 142 -14.67 -18.35 5.12
CA ARG A 142 -14.38 -18.54 6.56
C ARG A 142 -15.08 -19.74 7.18
N ASP A 143 -16.22 -20.11 6.62
CA ASP A 143 -17.02 -21.24 7.11
C ASP A 143 -16.47 -22.58 6.63
N ILE A 144 -15.50 -22.59 5.70
CA ILE A 144 -14.87 -23.79 5.19
C ILE A 144 -13.69 -24.18 6.09
N SER A 145 -13.75 -25.40 6.64
CA SER A 145 -12.69 -25.93 7.49
C SER A 145 -11.37 -26.06 6.70
N GLY A 146 -10.27 -25.62 7.30
CA GLY A 146 -8.94 -25.63 6.68
C GLY A 146 -8.63 -24.43 5.82
N VAL A 147 -9.59 -23.54 5.54
CA VAL A 147 -9.33 -22.27 4.84
C VAL A 147 -8.92 -21.20 5.84
N PHE A 148 -7.79 -20.54 5.59
CA PHE A 148 -7.28 -19.48 6.44
C PHE A 148 -6.58 -18.38 5.61
N ALA A 149 -6.14 -17.29 6.26
CA ALA A 149 -5.46 -16.15 5.63
C ALA A 149 -6.19 -15.55 4.43
N ILE A 150 -7.53 -15.47 4.49
CA ILE A 150 -8.37 -14.93 3.41
C ILE A 150 -8.06 -13.45 3.20
N GLN A 151 -7.63 -13.09 2.01
CA GLN A 151 -7.26 -11.75 1.59
C GLN A 151 -7.95 -11.41 0.26
N ASP A 152 -8.17 -10.12 0.04
CA ASP A 152 -8.67 -9.63 -1.25
C ASP A 152 -7.90 -8.36 -1.67
N ASP A 153 -7.93 -8.07 -2.95
CA ASP A 153 -7.37 -6.85 -3.53
C ASP A 153 -8.40 -5.71 -3.64
N ASN A 154 -9.65 -5.97 -3.24
CA ASN A 154 -10.69 -4.94 -3.10
C ASN A 154 -10.45 -4.09 -1.84
N SER A 155 -9.20 -3.70 -1.62
CA SER A 155 -8.90 -2.85 -0.47
C SER A 155 -9.68 -1.55 -0.59
N ALA A 156 -10.44 -1.24 0.44
CA ALA A 156 -11.04 0.08 0.60
C ALA A 156 -9.97 1.13 0.28
N GLY A 157 -10.19 1.91 -0.78
CA GLY A 157 -9.22 2.86 -1.30
C GLY A 157 -8.64 3.80 -0.23
N ARG A 158 -7.72 4.64 -0.59
CA ARG A 158 -7.30 5.74 0.28
C ARG A 158 -8.47 6.69 0.44
N ILE A 159 -8.60 7.29 1.62
CA ILE A 159 -9.49 8.44 1.77
C ILE A 159 -9.03 9.48 0.73
N GLU A 160 -9.92 9.85 -0.13
CA GLU A 160 -9.74 10.85 -1.16
C GLU A 160 -10.63 12.04 -0.83
N TYR A 161 -10.05 13.21 -0.83
CA TYR A 161 -10.77 14.46 -0.67
C TYR A 161 -10.94 15.09 -2.04
N ARG A 162 -12.18 15.13 -2.52
CA ARG A 162 -12.55 15.74 -3.80
C ARG A 162 -13.06 17.13 -3.55
N LEU A 163 -12.49 18.10 -4.27
CA LEU A 163 -13.04 19.44 -4.30
C LEU A 163 -14.20 19.48 -5.30
N ALA A 164 -15.38 19.80 -4.80
CA ALA A 164 -16.56 20.03 -5.61
C ALA A 164 -16.94 21.51 -5.57
N LEU A 165 -17.36 22.05 -6.74
CA LEU A 165 -17.78 23.43 -6.83
C LEU A 165 -19.18 23.61 -6.22
N ARG A 166 -19.37 24.70 -5.49
CA ARG A 166 -20.68 25.20 -5.09
C ARG A 166 -21.36 25.92 -6.26
N GLU A 167 -22.67 26.04 -6.22
CA GLU A 167 -23.41 26.78 -7.26
C GLU A 167 -22.98 28.25 -7.30
N GLU A 168 -22.65 28.83 -6.15
CA GLU A 168 -22.17 30.20 -5.99
C GLU A 168 -20.87 30.48 -6.75
N ALA A 169 -20.06 29.48 -7.03
CA ALA A 169 -18.81 29.63 -7.80
C ALA A 169 -19.06 30.25 -9.18
N ARG A 170 -20.24 30.00 -9.77
CA ARG A 170 -20.63 30.59 -11.06
C ARG A 170 -20.76 32.11 -11.00
N LEU A 171 -21.19 32.64 -9.85
CA LEU A 171 -21.33 34.09 -9.65
C LEU A 171 -19.98 34.80 -9.67
N TYR A 172 -18.93 34.11 -9.27
CA TYR A 172 -17.55 34.60 -9.24
C TYR A 172 -16.77 34.21 -10.51
N GLY A 173 -17.37 33.50 -11.45
CA GLY A 173 -16.74 33.03 -12.68
C GLY A 173 -15.62 32.00 -12.46
N VAL A 174 -15.56 31.36 -11.27
CA VAL A 174 -14.51 30.39 -10.93
C VAL A 174 -14.90 29.03 -11.50
N THR A 175 -13.97 28.43 -12.24
CA THR A 175 -14.12 27.08 -12.78
C THR A 175 -13.40 26.04 -11.92
N LEU A 176 -13.74 24.75 -12.11
CA LEU A 176 -13.04 23.65 -11.43
C LEU A 176 -11.54 23.61 -11.81
N SER A 177 -11.21 23.98 -13.03
CA SER A 177 -9.82 24.05 -13.50
C SER A 177 -9.03 25.14 -12.78
N ASP A 178 -9.63 26.33 -12.60
CA ASP A 178 -9.00 27.43 -11.85
C ASP A 178 -8.74 27.03 -10.40
N LEU A 179 -9.75 26.41 -9.79
CA LEU A 179 -9.68 25.90 -8.43
C LEU A 179 -8.56 24.87 -8.28
N ALA A 180 -8.53 23.86 -9.16
CA ALA A 180 -7.52 22.80 -9.13
C ALA A 180 -6.09 23.38 -9.32
N THR A 181 -5.92 24.30 -10.26
CA THR A 181 -4.62 24.91 -10.57
C THR A 181 -4.12 25.73 -9.38
N GLN A 182 -4.95 26.60 -8.80
CA GLN A 182 -4.55 27.45 -7.68
C GLN A 182 -4.31 26.64 -6.40
N THR A 183 -5.16 25.66 -6.12
CA THR A 183 -4.98 24.77 -4.96
C THR A 183 -3.69 23.97 -5.10
N ARG A 184 -3.43 23.39 -6.27
CA ARG A 184 -2.19 22.67 -6.53
C ARG A 184 -0.96 23.56 -6.37
N ALA A 185 -0.99 24.77 -6.92
CA ALA A 185 0.11 25.73 -6.81
C ALA A 185 0.41 26.07 -5.34
N GLY A 186 -0.61 26.31 -4.52
CA GLY A 186 -0.44 26.63 -3.10
C GLY A 186 0.09 25.47 -2.26
N PHE A 187 -0.46 24.28 -2.44
CA PHE A 187 -0.18 23.12 -1.58
C PHE A 187 1.03 22.30 -2.03
N PHE A 188 1.13 21.96 -3.31
CA PHE A 188 2.27 21.22 -3.86
C PHE A 188 3.40 22.10 -4.34
N GLY A 189 3.05 23.28 -4.81
CA GLY A 189 3.98 24.24 -5.38
C GLY A 189 3.90 24.33 -6.89
N ILE A 190 4.38 25.45 -7.38
CA ILE A 190 4.60 25.73 -8.79
C ILE A 190 6.09 26.03 -9.01
N GLU A 191 6.65 25.51 -10.07
CA GLU A 191 7.99 25.89 -10.49
C GLU A 191 7.94 27.30 -11.09
N ALA A 192 8.51 28.25 -10.36
CA ALA A 192 8.57 29.65 -10.78
C ALA A 192 9.65 29.87 -11.83
N THR A 193 10.79 29.20 -11.67
CA THR A 193 11.93 29.25 -12.58
C THR A 193 12.87 28.10 -12.29
N SER A 194 13.78 27.82 -13.23
CA SER A 194 14.92 26.92 -12.98
C SER A 194 16.23 27.64 -13.27
N VAL A 195 17.25 27.32 -12.47
CA VAL A 195 18.57 27.92 -12.57
C VAL A 195 19.62 26.84 -12.80
N GLN A 196 20.38 26.97 -13.88
CA GLN A 196 21.51 26.07 -14.14
C GLN A 196 22.63 26.39 -13.17
N ARG A 197 23.06 25.40 -12.39
CA ARG A 197 24.26 25.46 -11.53
C ARG A 197 25.25 24.37 -11.94
N GLY A 198 26.22 24.73 -12.74
CA GLY A 198 27.17 23.76 -13.31
C GLY A 198 26.43 22.72 -14.19
N ALA A 199 26.50 21.45 -13.82
CA ALA A 199 25.81 20.36 -14.50
C ALA A 199 24.35 20.15 -14.03
N ASP A 200 23.96 20.77 -12.90
CA ASP A 200 22.65 20.56 -12.29
C ASP A 200 21.65 21.67 -12.65
N ASN A 201 20.42 21.27 -12.91
CA ASN A 201 19.29 22.19 -13.08
C ASN A 201 18.49 22.26 -11.77
N VAL A 202 18.53 23.42 -11.11
CA VAL A 202 17.88 23.65 -9.82
C VAL A 202 16.54 24.34 -10.03
N ALA A 203 15.43 23.63 -9.78
CA ALA A 203 14.08 24.19 -9.83
C ALA A 203 13.78 25.04 -8.58
N VAL A 204 13.27 26.26 -8.79
CA VAL A 204 12.78 27.14 -7.73
C VAL A 204 11.29 26.93 -7.57
N MET A 205 10.89 26.27 -6.48
CA MET A 205 9.49 25.97 -6.18
C MET A 205 8.89 27.01 -5.22
N VAL A 206 7.72 27.54 -5.58
CA VAL A 206 6.93 28.45 -4.73
C VAL A 206 5.69 27.72 -4.25
N ARG A 207 5.46 27.73 -2.94
CA ARG A 207 4.29 27.10 -2.29
C ARG A 207 4.02 27.73 -0.94
N TYR A 208 2.85 27.48 -0.37
CA TYR A 208 2.55 27.91 1.02
C TYR A 208 3.51 27.27 2.03
N PRO A 209 3.80 27.95 3.14
CA PRO A 209 4.60 27.37 4.23
C PRO A 209 3.90 26.15 4.85
N ALA A 210 4.66 25.26 5.48
CA ALA A 210 4.16 23.97 5.98
C ALA A 210 2.93 24.16 6.88
N HIS A 211 2.97 25.09 7.84
CA HIS A 211 1.90 25.35 8.79
C HIS A 211 0.58 25.88 8.19
N GLN A 212 0.55 26.23 6.91
CA GLN A 212 -0.65 26.67 6.17
C GLN A 212 -1.17 25.60 5.20
N ARG A 213 -0.64 24.37 5.25
CA ARG A 213 -1.01 23.27 4.37
C ARG A 213 -1.04 21.92 5.06
N ASP A 214 -1.15 21.91 6.39
CA ASP A 214 -1.11 20.69 7.21
C ASP A 214 -2.51 20.12 7.47
N SER A 215 -3.57 20.90 7.23
CA SER A 215 -4.94 20.48 7.53
C SER A 215 -5.94 20.78 6.41
N LEU A 216 -7.08 20.09 6.43
CA LEU A 216 -8.20 20.39 5.55
C LEU A 216 -8.82 21.76 5.81
N SER A 217 -8.76 22.25 7.06
CA SER A 217 -9.21 23.59 7.43
C SER A 217 -8.34 24.67 6.79
N ASP A 218 -7.03 24.44 6.69
CA ASP A 218 -6.11 25.33 5.98
C ASP A 218 -6.46 25.41 4.50
N LEU A 219 -6.79 24.25 3.89
CA LEU A 219 -7.24 24.19 2.52
C LEU A 219 -8.49 25.03 2.30
N LEU A 220 -9.52 24.88 3.11
CA LEU A 220 -10.79 25.62 2.96
C LEU A 220 -10.65 27.12 3.25
N SER A 221 -9.68 27.53 4.07
CA SER A 221 -9.39 28.92 4.38
C SER A 221 -8.47 29.60 3.35
N THR A 222 -7.93 28.85 2.40
CA THR A 222 -7.08 29.39 1.33
C THR A 222 -7.86 30.37 0.46
N TRP A 223 -7.21 31.47 0.08
CA TRP A 223 -7.78 32.46 -0.81
C TRP A 223 -7.57 32.08 -2.28
N ILE A 224 -8.63 32.18 -3.05
CA ILE A 224 -8.67 31.89 -4.49
C ILE A 224 -8.87 33.21 -5.24
N ALA A 225 -8.07 33.46 -6.27
CA ALA A 225 -8.24 34.58 -7.16
C ALA A 225 -9.35 34.27 -8.17
N THR A 226 -10.28 35.20 -8.32
CA THR A 226 -11.33 35.14 -9.33
C THR A 226 -10.82 35.71 -10.67
N PRO A 227 -11.45 35.42 -11.80
CA PRO A 227 -11.10 36.03 -13.09
C PRO A 227 -11.25 37.57 -13.10
N SER A 228 -12.08 38.13 -12.23
CA SER A 228 -12.21 39.60 -12.06
C SER A 228 -11.06 40.22 -11.27
N GLY A 229 -10.20 39.43 -10.65
CA GLY A 229 -9.08 39.91 -9.83
C GLY A 229 -9.37 39.99 -8.33
N ASP A 230 -10.58 39.67 -7.92
CA ASP A 230 -10.94 39.63 -6.50
C ASP A 230 -10.39 38.36 -5.84
N GLN A 231 -10.23 38.38 -4.52
CA GLN A 231 -9.84 37.22 -3.75
C GLN A 231 -10.97 36.80 -2.82
N ILE A 232 -11.31 35.53 -2.86
CA ILE A 232 -12.37 34.94 -2.05
C ILE A 232 -11.87 33.64 -1.36
N PRO A 233 -12.34 33.32 -0.14
CA PRO A 233 -12.01 32.04 0.49
C PRO A 233 -12.51 30.86 -0.35
N LEU A 234 -11.72 29.78 -0.43
CA LEU A 234 -12.09 28.56 -1.14
C LEU A 234 -13.42 28.00 -0.65
N SER A 235 -13.70 28.08 0.65
CA SER A 235 -14.95 27.62 1.26
C SER A 235 -16.23 28.30 0.72
N VAL A 236 -16.10 29.46 0.09
CA VAL A 236 -17.24 30.15 -0.56
C VAL A 236 -17.62 29.49 -1.88
N VAL A 237 -16.63 29.02 -2.64
CA VAL A 237 -16.81 28.48 -4.00
C VAL A 237 -16.73 26.98 -4.09
N ALA A 238 -16.20 26.31 -3.05
CA ALA A 238 -16.05 24.86 -3.05
C ALA A 238 -16.34 24.23 -1.70
N TYR A 239 -16.56 22.93 -1.71
CA TYR A 239 -16.63 22.07 -0.54
C TYR A 239 -15.83 20.80 -0.79
N ILE A 240 -15.54 20.10 0.30
CA ILE A 240 -14.79 18.85 0.24
C ILE A 240 -15.75 17.69 0.38
N GLU A 241 -15.72 16.78 -0.56
CA GLU A 241 -16.36 15.48 -0.49
C GLU A 241 -15.33 14.44 -0.08
N GLU A 242 -15.62 13.69 0.97
CA GLU A 242 -14.83 12.55 1.35
C GLU A 242 -15.27 11.31 0.56
N GLY A 243 -14.34 10.66 -0.09
CA GLY A 243 -14.56 9.45 -0.86
C GLY A 243 -13.46 8.42 -0.60
N LEU A 244 -13.62 7.25 -1.17
CA LEU A 244 -12.60 6.21 -1.19
C LEU A 244 -12.09 6.06 -2.61
N SER A 245 -10.79 6.19 -2.80
CA SER A 245 -10.14 5.95 -4.08
C SER A 245 -9.45 4.59 -4.06
N PRO A 246 -9.78 3.66 -4.96
CA PRO A 246 -9.09 2.38 -5.02
C PRO A 246 -7.59 2.61 -5.25
N THR A 247 -6.76 1.90 -4.50
CA THR A 247 -5.29 2.04 -4.59
C THR A 247 -4.77 1.49 -5.91
N GLN A 248 -5.46 0.49 -6.44
CA GLN A 248 -5.15 -0.18 -7.69
C GLN A 248 -6.45 -0.67 -8.32
N ILE A 249 -6.60 -0.49 -9.61
CA ILE A 249 -7.69 -1.08 -10.39
C ILE A 249 -7.06 -2.07 -11.36
N LEU A 250 -7.29 -3.35 -11.13
CA LEU A 250 -6.86 -4.40 -12.04
C LEU A 250 -7.94 -4.61 -13.11
N ARG A 251 -7.52 -4.64 -14.36
CA ARG A 251 -8.42 -4.96 -15.48
C ARG A 251 -7.89 -6.14 -16.26
N ARG A 252 -8.77 -7.09 -16.53
CA ARG A 252 -8.49 -8.23 -17.40
C ARG A 252 -9.58 -8.31 -18.47
N ASN A 253 -9.16 -8.40 -19.72
CA ASN A 253 -10.08 -8.38 -20.89
C ASN A 253 -11.06 -7.18 -20.90
N GLY A 254 -10.57 -5.99 -20.48
CA GLY A 254 -11.36 -4.76 -20.42
C GLY A 254 -12.32 -4.64 -19.22
N ARG A 255 -12.47 -5.67 -18.40
CA ARG A 255 -13.33 -5.65 -17.19
C ARG A 255 -12.49 -5.45 -15.95
N GLN A 256 -13.03 -4.71 -14.99
CA GLN A 256 -12.43 -4.63 -13.65
C GLN A 256 -12.57 -5.97 -12.97
N VAL A 257 -11.48 -6.47 -12.41
CA VAL A 257 -11.43 -7.71 -11.66
C VAL A 257 -10.95 -7.46 -10.25
N THR A 258 -11.48 -8.22 -9.31
CA THR A 258 -11.05 -8.30 -7.92
C THR A 258 -10.75 -9.76 -7.60
N THR A 259 -9.60 -10.01 -6.99
CA THR A 259 -9.15 -11.35 -6.65
C THR A 259 -9.26 -11.55 -5.14
N VAL A 260 -9.88 -12.64 -4.74
CA VAL A 260 -9.88 -13.15 -3.36
C VAL A 260 -8.98 -14.37 -3.33
N ILE A 261 -8.00 -14.35 -2.45
CA ILE A 261 -7.04 -15.43 -2.25
C ILE A 261 -7.13 -15.97 -0.83
N SER A 262 -6.83 -17.23 -0.66
CA SER A 262 -6.70 -17.84 0.67
C SER A 262 -5.75 -19.01 0.66
N ASP A 263 -5.20 -19.30 1.83
CA ASP A 263 -4.41 -20.49 2.09
C ASP A 263 -5.33 -21.65 2.50
N LEU A 264 -4.87 -22.88 2.28
CA LEU A 264 -5.54 -24.11 2.65
C LEU A 264 -4.61 -24.96 3.52
N ASP A 265 -5.11 -25.38 4.69
CA ASP A 265 -4.44 -26.39 5.50
C ASP A 265 -4.73 -27.77 4.88
N THR A 266 -3.70 -28.41 4.36
CA THR A 266 -3.79 -29.73 3.71
C THR A 266 -3.47 -30.89 4.65
N ASN A 267 -3.55 -30.69 5.97
CA ASN A 267 -3.37 -31.77 6.94
C ASN A 267 -4.60 -32.68 7.07
#